data_89d215957895463b4118a8307f2135dd
#
_entry.id   89d215957895463b4118a8307f2135dd
#
_cell.length_a   1.000
_cell.length_b   1.000
_cell.length_c   1.000
_cell.angle_alpha   90.00
_cell.angle_beta   90.00
_cell.angle_gamma   90.00
#
_symmetry.space_group_name_H-M   'P 1'
#
loop_
_entity.id
_entity.type
_entity.pdbx_description
1 polymer ?
#
loop_
_entity_poly.entity_id
_entity_poly.type
_entity_poly.pdbx_seq_one_letter_code
_entity_poly.pdbx_strand_id
1 'polypeptide(L)'
;PAVRVVNPHSGEEIARLDGIARAHDVPLLIDGAYGMPFPNIVFTDAVPTWNENIVLGLSLSKLGLPSARTGIIVASEEVIGALGSANAIMSLATGTFGQLMAEPLIRSGELLSLSDDIIRPFYLEKSRRTLEWIDELFADDVEYSVHESEGAFFLWMWFKNLPITTYELYRRLKERNVIVVPGTYFFFGMKEAWSHSDECIRLNYAMPDKEVRRGLEIIAEEAKKAVSEGAVRSSR
;
A
#
# COMPACT_ATOMS: atom_id res chain seq x y z
N PRO A 1 23.25 4.27 -4.70
CA PRO A 1 21.96 3.74 -5.17
C PRO A 1 21.59 2.48 -4.39
N ALA A 2 20.31 2.18 -4.29
CA ALA A 2 19.80 0.97 -3.69
C ALA A 2 18.58 0.47 -4.48
N VAL A 3 18.36 -0.84 -4.53
CA VAL A 3 17.11 -1.41 -5.06
C VAL A 3 16.09 -1.43 -3.93
N ARG A 4 14.93 -0.82 -4.14
CA ARG A 4 13.84 -0.78 -3.17
C ARG A 4 12.69 -1.67 -3.62
N VAL A 5 12.19 -2.50 -2.71
CA VAL A 5 11.06 -3.39 -2.91
C VAL A 5 9.99 -3.06 -1.87
N VAL A 6 8.76 -2.91 -2.29
CA VAL A 6 7.64 -2.41 -1.47
C VAL A 6 6.48 -3.41 -1.38
N ASN A 7 6.38 -4.34 -2.35
CA ASN A 7 5.30 -5.32 -2.39
C ASN A 7 5.71 -6.63 -1.71
N PRO A 8 4.74 -7.45 -1.28
CA PRO A 8 5.04 -8.79 -0.80
C PRO A 8 5.65 -9.62 -1.94
N HIS A 9 6.82 -10.18 -1.69
CA HIS A 9 7.54 -11.02 -2.65
C HIS A 9 7.81 -12.38 -2.04
N SER A 10 7.81 -13.40 -2.87
CA SER A 10 8.27 -14.72 -2.47
C SER A 10 9.77 -14.70 -2.11
N GLY A 11 10.21 -15.67 -1.30
CA GLY A 11 11.64 -15.77 -0.97
C GLY A 11 12.53 -15.93 -2.20
N GLU A 12 12.03 -16.57 -3.27
CA GLU A 12 12.75 -16.71 -4.54
C GLU A 12 12.91 -15.37 -5.28
N GLU A 13 11.87 -14.55 -5.31
CA GLU A 13 11.93 -13.22 -5.91
C GLU A 13 12.89 -12.30 -5.18
N ILE A 14 12.86 -12.33 -3.84
CA ILE A 14 13.82 -11.57 -3.02
C ILE A 14 15.25 -12.04 -3.30
N ALA A 15 15.49 -13.36 -3.39
CA ALA A 15 16.81 -13.90 -3.69
C ALA A 15 17.30 -13.48 -5.10
N ARG A 16 16.42 -13.43 -6.09
CA ARG A 16 16.76 -12.94 -7.44
C ARG A 16 17.09 -11.45 -7.42
N LEU A 17 16.31 -10.62 -6.71
CA LEU A 17 16.56 -9.19 -6.58
C LEU A 17 17.86 -8.92 -5.81
N ASP A 18 18.13 -9.67 -4.75
CA ASP A 18 19.39 -9.57 -4.00
C ASP A 18 20.59 -9.96 -4.89
N GLY A 19 20.45 -11.01 -5.73
CA GLY A 19 21.48 -11.37 -6.71
C GLY A 19 21.80 -10.24 -7.70
N ILE A 20 20.78 -9.53 -8.18
CA ILE A 20 20.95 -8.37 -9.06
C ILE A 20 21.62 -7.21 -8.29
N ALA A 21 21.17 -6.92 -7.07
CA ALA A 21 21.72 -5.87 -6.24
C ALA A 21 23.22 -6.10 -5.95
N ARG A 22 23.60 -7.31 -5.57
CA ARG A 22 24.99 -7.73 -5.37
C ARG A 22 25.85 -7.62 -6.63
N ALA A 23 25.30 -7.98 -7.79
CA ALA A 23 26.04 -7.86 -9.06
C ALA A 23 26.38 -6.41 -9.42
N HIS A 24 25.66 -5.45 -8.83
CA HIS A 24 25.88 -4.03 -9.02
C HIS A 24 26.47 -3.32 -7.78
N ASP A 25 26.91 -4.09 -6.79
CA ASP A 25 27.51 -3.58 -5.54
C ASP A 25 26.61 -2.53 -4.84
N VAL A 26 25.31 -2.86 -4.73
CA VAL A 26 24.32 -2.02 -4.03
C VAL A 26 23.50 -2.85 -3.06
N PRO A 27 23.07 -2.29 -1.91
CA PRO A 27 22.19 -3.00 -1.00
C PRO A 27 20.76 -3.12 -1.56
N LEU A 28 20.06 -4.21 -1.18
CA LEU A 28 18.64 -4.38 -1.41
C LEU A 28 17.87 -3.83 -0.20
N LEU A 29 17.01 -2.82 -0.44
CA LEU A 29 16.14 -2.28 0.60
C LEU A 29 14.74 -2.87 0.47
N ILE A 30 14.28 -3.55 1.53
CA ILE A 30 12.92 -4.07 1.64
C ILE A 30 12.12 -3.13 2.54
N ASP A 31 11.11 -2.49 1.97
CA ASP A 31 10.15 -1.66 2.73
C ASP A 31 9.04 -2.55 3.28
N GLY A 32 9.21 -3.02 4.52
CA GLY A 32 8.26 -3.87 5.22
C GLY A 32 7.17 -3.12 5.98
N ALA A 33 6.78 -1.91 5.55
CA ALA A 33 5.76 -1.13 6.26
C ALA A 33 4.41 -1.86 6.40
N TYR A 34 4.08 -2.76 5.50
CA TYR A 34 2.92 -3.68 5.54
C TYR A 34 3.34 -5.14 5.69
N GLY A 35 4.63 -5.42 5.60
CA GLY A 35 5.20 -6.74 5.45
C GLY A 35 5.37 -7.52 6.75
N MET A 36 6.09 -8.61 6.60
CA MET A 36 6.44 -9.52 7.69
C MET A 36 7.70 -9.04 8.42
N PRO A 37 7.88 -9.42 9.68
CA PRO A 37 7.01 -10.28 10.50
C PRO A 37 5.83 -9.53 11.10
N PHE A 38 5.82 -8.21 11.05
CA PHE A 38 4.72 -7.36 11.46
C PHE A 38 4.68 -6.07 10.62
N PRO A 39 3.50 -5.48 10.34
CA PRO A 39 2.16 -5.83 10.81
C PRO A 39 1.56 -7.06 10.11
N ASN A 40 2.26 -7.68 9.18
CA ASN A 40 1.86 -8.86 8.40
C ASN A 40 0.51 -8.71 7.69
N ILE A 41 0.27 -7.52 7.10
CA ILE A 41 -0.88 -7.30 6.21
C ILE A 41 -0.48 -7.78 4.81
N VAL A 42 -0.15 -9.05 4.70
CA VAL A 42 0.26 -9.76 3.48
C VAL A 42 -0.62 -11.00 3.35
N PHE A 43 -1.20 -11.22 2.17
CA PHE A 43 -2.19 -12.26 1.92
C PHE A 43 -1.65 -13.41 1.07
N THR A 44 -0.40 -13.28 0.61
CA THR A 44 0.36 -14.32 -0.10
C THR A 44 1.26 -15.09 0.86
N ASP A 45 1.90 -16.15 0.36
CA ASP A 45 2.88 -16.97 1.10
C ASP A 45 4.27 -16.30 1.08
N ALA A 46 4.36 -15.07 1.63
CA ALA A 46 5.62 -14.39 1.80
C ALA A 46 6.40 -14.97 2.99
N VAL A 47 7.73 -14.92 2.91
CA VAL A 47 8.62 -15.38 3.98
C VAL A 47 9.58 -14.25 4.35
N PRO A 48 9.76 -13.95 5.64
CA PRO A 48 10.75 -12.97 6.07
C PRO A 48 12.14 -13.41 5.60
N THR A 49 12.79 -12.59 4.81
CA THR A 49 14.12 -12.88 4.27
C THR A 49 15.08 -11.75 4.65
N TRP A 50 16.21 -12.11 5.19
CA TRP A 50 17.27 -11.18 5.51
C TRP A 50 18.64 -11.80 5.30
N ASN A 51 19.60 -10.99 4.89
CA ASN A 51 21.03 -11.23 4.89
C ASN A 51 21.79 -9.91 4.99
N GLU A 52 23.11 -9.91 5.07
CA GLU A 52 23.92 -8.71 5.26
C GLU A 52 23.83 -7.66 4.13
N ASN A 53 23.38 -8.06 2.92
CA ASN A 53 23.15 -7.12 1.82
C ASN A 53 21.73 -6.52 1.85
N ILE A 54 20.85 -7.00 2.74
CA ILE A 54 19.46 -6.54 2.84
C ILE A 54 19.32 -5.53 3.98
N VAL A 55 18.70 -4.41 3.67
CA VAL A 55 18.22 -3.42 4.64
C VAL A 55 16.71 -3.61 4.77
N LEU A 56 16.25 -4.18 5.86
CA LEU A 56 14.82 -4.39 6.12
C LEU A 56 14.28 -3.28 7.00
N GLY A 57 13.30 -2.54 6.49
CA GLY A 57 12.56 -1.51 7.21
C GLY A 57 11.21 -2.02 7.68
N LEU A 58 10.93 -1.93 8.98
CA LEU A 58 9.66 -2.30 9.61
C LEU A 58 9.02 -1.08 10.25
N SER A 59 7.69 -1.08 10.38
CA SER A 59 6.96 0.08 10.90
C SER A 59 5.85 -0.32 11.86
N LEU A 60 5.75 0.39 12.99
CA LEU A 60 4.64 0.25 13.92
C LEU A 60 3.39 1.01 13.48
N SER A 61 3.49 1.88 12.47
CA SER A 61 2.38 2.73 12.03
C SER A 61 1.17 1.94 11.54
N LYS A 62 1.39 0.80 10.91
CA LYS A 62 0.32 -0.05 10.35
C LYS A 62 -0.15 -1.13 11.32
N LEU A 63 0.53 -1.24 12.45
CA LEU A 63 0.14 -2.07 13.59
C LEU A 63 -0.91 -1.40 14.50
N GLY A 64 -1.40 -0.22 14.14
CA GLY A 64 -2.32 0.56 14.97
C GLY A 64 -1.65 1.64 15.81
N LEU A 65 -0.35 1.84 15.67
CA LEU A 65 0.43 2.83 16.41
C LEU A 65 1.05 3.93 15.53
N PRO A 66 0.26 4.60 14.65
CA PRO A 66 0.82 5.59 13.73
C PRO A 66 1.43 6.79 14.43
N SER A 67 0.88 7.19 15.59
CA SER A 67 1.35 8.33 16.38
C SER A 67 2.65 8.05 17.14
N ALA A 68 3.04 6.79 17.31
CA ALA A 68 4.30 6.42 17.94
C ALA A 68 5.53 6.82 17.09
N ARG A 69 5.34 7.08 15.79
CA ARG A 69 6.38 7.50 14.84
C ARG A 69 7.66 6.69 14.93
N THR A 70 7.51 5.37 15.07
CA THR A 70 8.63 4.45 15.31
C THR A 70 8.70 3.44 14.15
N GLY A 71 9.91 3.27 13.64
CA GLY A 71 10.30 2.23 12.71
C GLY A 71 11.47 1.43 13.28
N ILE A 72 11.70 0.26 12.72
CA ILE A 72 12.80 -0.62 13.07
C ILE A 72 13.55 -0.92 11.79
N ILE A 73 14.89 -0.79 11.83
CA ILE A 73 15.76 -1.16 10.73
C ILE A 73 16.59 -2.36 11.15
N VAL A 74 16.60 -3.38 10.31
CA VAL A 74 17.49 -4.54 10.41
C VAL A 74 18.45 -4.49 9.22
N ALA A 75 19.74 -4.36 9.48
CA ALA A 75 20.78 -4.24 8.46
C ALA A 75 22.15 -4.66 9.02
N SER A 76 23.19 -4.63 8.18
CA SER A 76 24.57 -4.84 8.63
C SER A 76 25.01 -3.76 9.63
N GLU A 77 26.00 -4.06 10.47
CA GLU A 77 26.55 -3.12 11.45
C GLU A 77 27.03 -1.81 10.81
N GLU A 78 27.62 -1.89 9.63
CA GLU A 78 28.09 -0.72 8.87
C GLU A 78 26.92 0.20 8.51
N VAL A 79 25.83 -0.35 7.98
CA VAL A 79 24.62 0.41 7.61
C VAL A 79 23.96 1.01 8.86
N ILE A 80 23.85 0.25 9.93
CA ILE A 80 23.28 0.75 11.20
C ILE A 80 24.13 1.88 11.78
N GLY A 81 25.46 1.76 11.76
CA GLY A 81 26.38 2.83 12.18
C GLY A 81 26.21 4.10 11.38
N ALA A 82 26.12 4.00 10.06
CA ALA A 82 25.88 5.13 9.16
C ALA A 82 24.53 5.81 9.41
N LEU A 83 23.44 5.00 9.55
CA LEU A 83 22.10 5.50 9.85
C LEU A 83 22.03 6.17 11.23
N GLY A 84 22.67 5.59 12.24
CA GLY A 84 22.76 6.17 13.57
C GLY A 84 23.43 7.54 13.56
N SER A 85 24.55 7.66 12.84
CA SER A 85 25.28 8.92 12.66
C SER A 85 24.44 9.98 11.93
N ALA A 86 23.79 9.59 10.83
CA ALA A 86 22.91 10.48 10.08
C ALA A 86 21.72 10.95 10.94
N ASN A 87 21.11 10.04 11.70
CA ASN A 87 20.00 10.36 12.58
C ASN A 87 20.40 11.31 13.71
N ALA A 88 21.59 11.14 14.28
CA ALA A 88 22.13 12.05 15.29
C ALA A 88 22.30 13.49 14.74
N ILE A 89 22.71 13.62 13.48
CA ILE A 89 22.83 14.94 12.82
C ILE A 89 21.45 15.55 12.53
N MET A 90 20.50 14.75 12.03
CA MET A 90 19.21 15.24 11.58
C MET A 90 18.22 15.52 12.71
N SER A 91 18.24 14.72 13.76
CA SER A 91 17.23 14.72 14.81
C SER A 91 17.80 14.93 16.22
N LEU A 92 19.13 14.97 16.37
CA LEU A 92 19.90 14.99 17.63
C LEU A 92 19.55 13.79 18.54
N ALA A 93 18.29 13.65 18.92
CA ALA A 93 17.73 12.50 19.63
C ALA A 93 16.32 12.22 19.12
N THR A 94 16.01 10.96 18.81
CA THR A 94 14.65 10.52 18.51
C THR A 94 13.85 10.35 19.80
N GLY A 95 12.52 10.61 19.71
CA GLY A 95 11.62 10.34 20.84
C GLY A 95 11.62 8.84 21.19
N THR A 96 11.77 8.53 22.47
CA THR A 96 11.86 7.15 22.98
C THR A 96 10.50 6.53 23.28
N PHE A 97 9.41 7.30 23.28
CA PHE A 97 8.08 6.84 23.68
C PHE A 97 7.60 5.62 22.89
N GLY A 98 7.69 5.66 21.56
CA GLY A 98 7.27 4.55 20.71
C GLY A 98 8.14 3.30 20.88
N GLN A 99 9.43 3.48 21.15
CA GLN A 99 10.36 2.39 21.44
C GLN A 99 10.01 1.71 22.77
N LEU A 100 9.76 2.49 23.83
CA LEU A 100 9.36 1.98 25.15
C LEU A 100 8.01 1.25 25.11
N MET A 101 7.07 1.69 24.27
CA MET A 101 5.81 1.00 24.06
C MET A 101 5.97 -0.33 23.32
N ALA A 102 6.86 -0.37 22.34
CA ALA A 102 7.04 -1.56 21.50
C ALA A 102 7.92 -2.63 22.17
N GLU A 103 8.89 -2.24 22.98
CA GLU A 103 9.88 -3.14 23.56
C GLU A 103 9.26 -4.35 24.29
N PRO A 104 8.29 -4.20 25.23
CA PRO A 104 7.71 -5.35 25.92
C PRO A 104 6.97 -6.29 24.97
N LEU A 105 6.28 -5.76 23.97
CA LEU A 105 5.54 -6.57 22.96
C LEU A 105 6.49 -7.35 22.05
N ILE A 106 7.64 -6.76 21.70
CA ILE A 106 8.69 -7.43 20.92
C ILE A 106 9.35 -8.53 21.75
N ARG A 107 9.71 -8.24 22.99
CA ARG A 107 10.37 -9.20 23.90
C ARG A 107 9.52 -10.41 24.22
N SER A 108 8.21 -10.20 24.42
CA SER A 108 7.26 -11.28 24.71
C SER A 108 6.87 -12.09 23.45
N GLY A 109 7.13 -11.57 22.25
CA GLY A 109 6.61 -12.13 20.99
C GLY A 109 5.14 -11.80 20.73
N GLU A 110 4.46 -11.08 21.61
CA GLU A 110 3.05 -10.71 21.50
C GLU A 110 2.76 -9.91 20.23
N LEU A 111 3.75 -9.12 19.77
CA LEU A 111 3.65 -8.36 18.51
C LEU A 111 3.43 -9.27 17.30
N LEU A 112 4.06 -10.44 17.28
CA LEU A 112 3.92 -11.42 16.20
C LEU A 112 2.55 -12.07 16.25
N SER A 113 2.12 -12.54 17.42
CA SER A 113 0.79 -13.13 17.61
C SER A 113 -0.32 -12.14 17.26
N LEU A 114 -0.20 -10.87 17.64
CA LEU A 114 -1.14 -9.82 17.26
C LEU A 114 -1.23 -9.67 15.73
N SER A 115 -0.08 -9.72 15.05
CA SER A 115 -0.02 -9.59 13.61
C SER A 115 -0.65 -10.78 12.88
N ASP A 116 -0.32 -12.00 13.31
CA ASP A 116 -0.76 -13.24 12.65
C ASP A 116 -2.22 -13.59 12.97
N ASP A 117 -2.61 -13.46 14.24
CA ASP A 117 -3.91 -13.95 14.73
C ASP A 117 -5.03 -12.91 14.62
N ILE A 118 -4.69 -11.62 14.54
CA ILE A 118 -5.69 -10.55 14.58
C ILE A 118 -5.58 -9.65 13.34
N ILE A 119 -4.42 -9.03 13.07
CA ILE A 119 -4.31 -7.98 12.06
C ILE A 119 -4.44 -8.56 10.65
N ARG A 120 -3.69 -9.61 10.34
CA ARG A 120 -3.72 -10.25 9.02
C ARG A 120 -5.13 -10.77 8.67
N PRO A 121 -5.79 -11.60 9.48
CA PRO A 121 -7.14 -12.09 9.17
C PRO A 121 -8.18 -10.98 9.11
N PHE A 122 -8.07 -9.93 9.95
CA PHE A 122 -8.97 -8.79 9.90
C PHE A 122 -8.92 -8.05 8.55
N TYR A 123 -7.72 -7.72 8.06
CA TYR A 123 -7.59 -7.02 6.79
C TYR A 123 -7.83 -7.92 5.58
N LEU A 124 -7.52 -9.20 5.67
CA LEU A 124 -7.86 -10.18 4.62
C LEU A 124 -9.37 -10.26 4.42
N GLU A 125 -10.13 -10.36 5.50
CA GLU A 125 -11.60 -10.40 5.44
C GLU A 125 -12.19 -9.09 4.90
N LYS A 126 -11.65 -7.94 5.32
CA LYS A 126 -12.06 -6.64 4.79
C LYS A 126 -11.76 -6.51 3.30
N SER A 127 -10.62 -7.00 2.84
CA SER A 127 -10.25 -7.00 1.42
C SER A 127 -11.26 -7.82 0.61
N ARG A 128 -11.54 -9.05 1.01
CA ARG A 128 -12.50 -9.94 0.33
C ARG A 128 -13.88 -9.29 0.22
N ARG A 129 -14.41 -8.80 1.33
CA ARG A 129 -15.71 -8.13 1.37
C ARG A 129 -15.76 -6.89 0.51
N THR A 130 -14.67 -6.12 0.47
CA THR A 130 -14.60 -4.93 -0.39
C THR A 130 -14.61 -5.30 -1.86
N LEU A 131 -13.93 -6.36 -2.26
CA LEU A 131 -13.95 -6.89 -3.63
C LEU A 131 -15.35 -7.38 -4.02
N GLU A 132 -16.05 -8.11 -3.13
CA GLU A 132 -17.44 -8.53 -3.35
C GLU A 132 -18.37 -7.32 -3.57
N TRP A 133 -18.22 -6.26 -2.80
CA TRP A 133 -19.00 -5.02 -3.01
C TRP A 133 -18.66 -4.32 -4.32
N ILE A 134 -17.40 -4.34 -4.73
CA ILE A 134 -17.01 -3.78 -6.03
C ILE A 134 -17.69 -4.57 -7.14
N ASP A 135 -17.64 -5.89 -7.11
CA ASP A 135 -18.29 -6.73 -8.12
C ASP A 135 -19.81 -6.51 -8.14
N GLU A 136 -20.46 -6.41 -6.99
CA GLU A 136 -21.90 -6.11 -6.89
C GLU A 136 -22.26 -4.75 -7.49
N LEU A 137 -21.45 -3.73 -7.25
CA LEU A 137 -21.80 -2.34 -7.57
C LEU A 137 -21.43 -1.90 -9.00
N PHE A 138 -20.43 -2.54 -9.61
CA PHE A 138 -19.88 -2.10 -10.91
C PHE A 138 -20.17 -3.05 -12.07
N ALA A 139 -20.69 -4.28 -11.82
CA ALA A 139 -20.71 -5.42 -12.73
C ALA A 139 -21.23 -5.14 -14.14
N ASP A 140 -22.23 -4.29 -14.34
CA ASP A 140 -22.95 -4.20 -15.62
C ASP A 140 -22.77 -2.88 -16.38
N ASP A 141 -22.29 -1.83 -15.75
CA ASP A 141 -22.38 -0.48 -16.29
C ASP A 141 -21.02 0.22 -16.53
N VAL A 142 -19.96 -0.30 -15.95
CA VAL A 142 -18.63 0.31 -16.01
C VAL A 142 -17.58 -0.76 -16.26
N GLU A 143 -16.77 -0.60 -17.29
CA GLU A 143 -15.65 -1.51 -17.51
C GLU A 143 -14.52 -1.20 -16.54
N TYR A 144 -14.21 -2.15 -15.66
CA TYR A 144 -13.16 -2.01 -14.67
C TYR A 144 -12.31 -3.27 -14.50
N SER A 145 -11.19 -3.11 -13.84
CA SER A 145 -10.40 -4.21 -13.28
C SER A 145 -9.83 -3.77 -11.93
N VAL A 146 -9.68 -4.72 -11.03
CA VAL A 146 -8.97 -4.49 -9.76
C VAL A 146 -7.69 -5.29 -9.78
N HIS A 147 -6.56 -4.66 -9.44
CA HIS A 147 -5.30 -5.37 -9.27
C HIS A 147 -5.43 -6.39 -8.14
N GLU A 148 -4.82 -7.56 -8.28
CA GLU A 148 -4.84 -8.59 -7.27
C GLU A 148 -4.44 -8.04 -5.90
N SER A 149 -5.25 -8.31 -4.88
CA SER A 149 -5.04 -7.80 -3.52
C SER A 149 -4.15 -8.76 -2.75
N GLU A 150 -2.85 -8.56 -2.86
CA GLU A 150 -1.83 -9.37 -2.19
C GLU A 150 -1.46 -8.87 -0.79
N GLY A 151 -2.01 -7.73 -0.37
CA GLY A 151 -1.74 -7.15 0.94
C GLY A 151 -2.09 -5.69 1.08
N ALA A 152 -1.62 -5.07 2.17
CA ALA A 152 -1.92 -3.71 2.60
C ALA A 152 -3.43 -3.51 2.88
N PHE A 153 -3.91 -2.28 2.86
CA PHE A 153 -5.34 -1.93 3.00
C PHE A 153 -5.79 -0.96 1.90
N PHE A 154 -5.21 -1.12 0.72
CA PHE A 154 -5.56 -0.38 -0.48
C PHE A 154 -5.90 -1.35 -1.60
N LEU A 155 -6.83 -0.94 -2.47
CA LEU A 155 -7.06 -1.55 -3.76
C LEU A 155 -6.67 -0.56 -4.85
N TRP A 156 -6.13 -1.12 -5.94
CA TRP A 156 -5.83 -0.39 -7.16
C TRP A 156 -6.88 -0.76 -8.19
N MET A 157 -7.71 0.21 -8.57
CA MET A 157 -8.83 0.02 -9.49
C MET A 157 -8.57 0.77 -10.78
N TRP A 158 -8.72 0.10 -11.90
CA TRP A 158 -8.59 0.63 -13.25
C TRP A 158 -9.94 0.68 -13.93
N PHE A 159 -10.37 1.87 -14.34
CA PHE A 159 -11.60 2.11 -15.12
C PHE A 159 -11.22 2.20 -16.58
N LYS A 160 -11.43 1.12 -17.33
CA LYS A 160 -11.14 1.08 -18.76
C LYS A 160 -12.14 1.95 -19.51
N ASN A 161 -11.63 2.78 -20.43
CA ASN A 161 -12.47 3.61 -21.31
C ASN A 161 -13.44 4.57 -20.58
N LEU A 162 -13.16 4.95 -19.33
CA LEU A 162 -13.96 5.97 -18.66
C LEU A 162 -13.85 7.30 -19.43
N PRO A 163 -14.97 7.97 -19.81
CA PRO A 163 -14.93 9.16 -20.66
C PRO A 163 -14.46 10.43 -19.94
N ILE A 164 -14.02 10.30 -18.70
CA ILE A 164 -13.37 11.35 -17.89
C ILE A 164 -12.11 10.80 -17.27
N THR A 165 -11.15 11.66 -16.95
CA THR A 165 -9.96 11.27 -16.18
C THR A 165 -10.34 10.92 -14.74
N THR A 166 -9.55 10.07 -14.09
CA THR A 166 -9.75 9.77 -12.66
C THR A 166 -9.46 10.97 -11.76
N TYR A 167 -8.75 11.99 -12.24
CA TYR A 167 -8.65 13.27 -11.55
C TYR A 167 -10.00 14.03 -11.57
N GLU A 168 -10.73 14.04 -12.68
CA GLU A 168 -12.07 14.62 -12.72
C GLU A 168 -13.06 13.80 -11.88
N LEU A 169 -12.97 12.47 -11.93
CA LEU A 169 -13.74 11.60 -11.05
C LEU A 169 -13.47 11.95 -9.57
N TYR A 170 -12.22 12.11 -9.17
CA TYR A 170 -11.84 12.53 -7.81
C TYR A 170 -12.50 13.87 -7.41
N ARG A 171 -12.52 14.84 -8.32
CA ARG A 171 -13.18 16.14 -8.04
C ARG A 171 -14.67 15.97 -7.71
N ARG A 172 -15.39 15.19 -8.51
CA ARG A 172 -16.82 14.87 -8.31
C ARG A 172 -17.04 14.12 -6.99
N LEU A 173 -16.20 13.13 -6.70
CA LEU A 173 -16.25 12.37 -5.46
C LEU A 173 -16.01 13.23 -4.23
N LYS A 174 -15.06 14.17 -4.31
CA LYS A 174 -14.77 15.12 -3.23
C LYS A 174 -15.95 15.99 -2.86
N GLU A 175 -16.76 16.43 -3.83
CA GLU A 175 -18.01 17.17 -3.59
C GLU A 175 -19.04 16.33 -2.81
N ARG A 176 -18.91 15.01 -2.85
CA ARG A 176 -19.75 14.05 -2.12
C ARG A 176 -19.07 13.46 -0.88
N ASN A 177 -18.00 14.10 -0.39
CA ASN A 177 -17.21 13.69 0.77
C ASN A 177 -16.52 12.32 0.63
N VAL A 178 -16.23 11.89 -0.60
CA VAL A 178 -15.42 10.68 -0.88
C VAL A 178 -14.08 11.11 -1.42
N ILE A 179 -12.99 10.59 -0.81
CA ILE A 179 -11.61 10.90 -1.20
C ILE A 179 -10.92 9.61 -1.63
N VAL A 180 -10.47 9.58 -2.88
CA VAL A 180 -9.61 8.56 -3.45
C VAL A 180 -8.32 9.21 -3.94
N VAL A 181 -7.31 8.43 -4.29
CA VAL A 181 -6.09 8.99 -4.89
C VAL A 181 -6.06 8.64 -6.37
N PRO A 182 -6.12 9.64 -7.28
CA PRO A 182 -5.98 9.42 -8.71
C PRO A 182 -4.65 8.77 -9.08
N GLY A 183 -4.67 7.94 -10.12
CA GLY A 183 -3.52 7.18 -10.59
C GLY A 183 -2.34 8.05 -10.98
N THR A 184 -2.57 9.22 -11.55
CA THR A 184 -1.54 10.16 -12.01
C THR A 184 -0.47 10.46 -10.97
N TYR A 185 -0.81 10.41 -9.67
CA TYR A 185 0.15 10.64 -8.59
C TYR A 185 1.15 9.49 -8.37
N PHE A 186 0.97 8.36 -9.05
CA PHE A 186 1.85 7.18 -8.92
C PHE A 186 2.77 6.97 -10.14
N PHE A 187 2.52 7.67 -11.24
CA PHE A 187 3.26 7.55 -12.50
C PHE A 187 4.20 8.74 -12.75
N PHE A 188 4.91 9.19 -11.73
CA PHE A 188 5.86 10.29 -11.84
C PHE A 188 7.12 9.88 -12.61
N GLY A 189 7.74 10.85 -13.28
CA GLY A 189 9.00 10.64 -14.03
C GLY A 189 8.83 9.99 -15.41
N MET A 190 7.62 9.70 -15.85
CA MET A 190 7.34 9.23 -17.20
C MET A 190 7.54 10.38 -18.19
N LYS A 191 8.25 10.10 -19.30
CA LYS A 191 8.50 11.10 -20.36
C LYS A 191 7.34 11.18 -21.35
N GLU A 192 6.60 10.09 -21.51
CA GLU A 192 5.48 9.97 -22.43
C GLU A 192 4.16 9.88 -21.65
N ALA A 193 3.12 10.50 -22.19
CA ALA A 193 1.79 10.40 -21.62
C ALA A 193 1.29 8.96 -21.78
N TRP A 194 0.75 8.41 -20.71
CA TRP A 194 0.16 7.07 -20.71
C TRP A 194 -1.27 7.15 -20.15
N SER A 195 -2.26 6.84 -20.99
CA SER A 195 -3.68 6.98 -20.63
C SER A 195 -4.05 6.20 -19.36
N HIS A 196 -3.43 5.05 -19.15
CA HIS A 196 -3.64 4.24 -17.94
C HIS A 196 -3.43 5.01 -16.64
N SER A 197 -2.51 5.98 -16.61
CA SER A 197 -2.29 6.82 -15.42
C SER A 197 -3.51 7.66 -15.05
N ASP A 198 -4.32 8.04 -16.05
CA ASP A 198 -5.54 8.83 -15.90
C ASP A 198 -6.81 7.97 -15.70
N GLU A 199 -6.67 6.66 -15.75
CA GLU A 199 -7.76 5.68 -15.67
C GLU A 199 -7.81 4.94 -14.32
N CYS A 200 -6.80 5.13 -13.47
CA CYS A 200 -6.66 4.39 -12.21
C CYS A 200 -6.97 5.23 -10.97
N ILE A 201 -7.48 4.56 -9.94
CA ILE A 201 -7.56 5.11 -8.57
C ILE A 201 -6.98 4.14 -7.57
N ARG A 202 -6.40 4.69 -6.48
CA ARG A 202 -6.16 3.95 -5.25
C ARG A 202 -7.25 4.27 -4.24
N LEU A 203 -7.94 3.25 -3.76
CA LEU A 203 -8.92 3.37 -2.69
C LEU A 203 -8.43 2.66 -1.42
N ASN A 204 -8.87 3.15 -0.26
CA ASN A 204 -8.56 2.61 1.06
C ASN A 204 -9.80 1.94 1.64
N TYR A 205 -9.64 0.70 2.15
CA TYR A 205 -10.74 -0.05 2.76
C TYR A 205 -10.58 -0.24 4.28
N ALA A 206 -9.65 0.48 4.93
CA ALA A 206 -9.44 0.35 6.38
C ALA A 206 -10.55 0.97 7.24
N MET A 207 -11.34 1.89 6.68
CA MET A 207 -12.47 2.54 7.37
C MET A 207 -13.55 1.54 7.79
N PRO A 208 -14.49 1.88 8.70
CA PRO A 208 -15.62 1.02 9.02
C PRO A 208 -16.38 0.56 7.77
N ASP A 209 -16.85 -0.69 7.76
CA ASP A 209 -17.48 -1.33 6.61
C ASP A 209 -18.61 -0.50 5.99
N LYS A 210 -19.43 0.11 6.83
CA LYS A 210 -20.53 0.99 6.39
C LYS A 210 -20.01 2.18 5.58
N GLU A 211 -18.87 2.76 5.98
CA GLU A 211 -18.27 3.90 5.29
C GLU A 211 -17.61 3.46 3.99
N VAL A 212 -16.91 2.31 3.99
CA VAL A 212 -16.31 1.73 2.78
C VAL A 212 -17.40 1.44 1.75
N ARG A 213 -18.47 0.73 2.13
CA ARG A 213 -19.57 0.41 1.22
C ARG A 213 -20.23 1.67 0.67
N ARG A 214 -20.52 2.65 1.53
CA ARG A 214 -21.10 3.93 1.09
C ARG A 214 -20.19 4.69 0.13
N GLY A 215 -18.88 4.68 0.38
CA GLY A 215 -17.88 5.24 -0.54
C GLY A 215 -17.90 4.58 -1.91
N LEU A 216 -17.94 3.25 -1.96
CA LEU A 216 -18.03 2.48 -3.20
C LEU A 216 -19.32 2.74 -3.98
N GLU A 217 -20.47 2.84 -3.31
CA GLU A 217 -21.74 3.22 -3.93
C GLU A 217 -21.62 4.57 -4.66
N ILE A 218 -21.04 5.57 -3.98
CA ILE A 218 -20.83 6.90 -4.56
C ILE A 218 -19.86 6.86 -5.74
N ILE A 219 -18.78 6.07 -5.66
CA ILE A 219 -17.84 5.90 -6.77
C ILE A 219 -18.55 5.26 -7.97
N ALA A 220 -19.34 4.21 -7.75
CA ALA A 220 -20.09 3.55 -8.79
C ALA A 220 -21.11 4.48 -9.47
N GLU A 221 -21.88 5.24 -8.68
CA GLU A 221 -22.83 6.24 -9.19
C GLU A 221 -22.16 7.28 -10.09
N GLU A 222 -21.03 7.86 -9.66
CA GLU A 222 -20.30 8.87 -10.45
C GLU A 222 -19.63 8.27 -11.71
N ALA A 223 -19.11 7.06 -11.63
CA ALA A 223 -18.56 6.37 -12.80
C ALA A 223 -19.64 6.05 -13.85
N LYS A 224 -20.80 5.50 -13.43
CA LYS A 224 -21.95 5.23 -14.29
C LYS A 224 -22.49 6.52 -14.95
N LYS A 225 -22.57 7.59 -14.16
CA LYS A 225 -22.95 8.91 -14.67
C LYS A 225 -21.99 9.41 -15.75
N ALA A 226 -20.68 9.27 -15.52
CA ALA A 226 -19.67 9.66 -16.50
C ALA A 226 -19.80 8.87 -17.81
N VAL A 227 -20.02 7.55 -17.75
CA VAL A 227 -20.27 6.70 -18.93
C VAL A 227 -21.49 7.18 -19.71
N SER A 228 -22.61 7.47 -19.02
CA SER A 228 -23.84 7.96 -19.62
C SER A 228 -23.65 9.33 -20.30
N GLU A 229 -22.93 10.25 -19.67
CA GLU A 229 -22.60 11.57 -20.22
C GLU A 229 -21.69 11.45 -21.48
N GLY A 230 -20.74 10.51 -21.47
CA GLY A 230 -19.88 10.22 -22.61
C GLY A 230 -20.62 9.67 -23.82
N ALA A 231 -21.57 8.76 -23.62
CA ALA A 231 -22.41 8.20 -24.67
C ALA A 231 -23.26 9.28 -25.38
N VAL A 232 -23.81 10.23 -24.62
CA VAL A 232 -24.58 11.37 -25.17
C VAL A 232 -23.71 12.32 -26.01
N ARG A 233 -22.44 12.51 -25.63
CA ARG A 233 -21.51 13.37 -26.40
C ARG A 233 -21.08 12.72 -27.72
N SER A 234 -20.93 11.40 -27.76
CA SER A 234 -20.50 10.64 -28.95
C SER A 234 -21.64 10.48 -29.97
N SER A 235 -22.90 10.70 -29.59
CA SER A 235 -24.07 10.59 -30.45
C SER A 235 -24.52 11.93 -31.10
N ARG A 236 -23.80 13.01 -30.81
CA ARG A 236 -23.96 14.35 -31.40
C ARG A 236 -22.80 14.68 -32.33
#